data_d491f53751ed20ef0994344ee0d21972
#
_entry.id   d491f53751ed20ef0994344ee0d21972
#
_cell.length_a   1.000
_cell.length_b   1.000
_cell.length_c   1.000
_cell.angle_alpha   90.00
_cell.angle_beta   90.00
_cell.angle_gamma   90.00
#
_symmetry.space_group_name_H-M   'P 1'
#
loop_
_entity.id
_entity.type
_entity.pdbx_description
1 polymer ?
#
loop_
_entity_poly.entity_id
_entity_poly.type
_entity_poly.pdbx_seq_one_letter_code
_entity_poly.pdbx_strand_id
1 'polypeptide(L)'
;MKNLLFISEDKERALIQELAYKMKMAELPIHPKDTCFLSVAPDYSGIATQILSHSLSMEKEIFNIESVNVPYPDEDKREYLTEFTQNFMKWQRRWDKFVLIQSGVVWGDNLMELCNIMTRASGAEIYAAALCESQHSRFKCNLVSLHYDSDQFDLHFWWEQPNIHYPCNLL
;
A
#
# COMPACT_ATOMS: atom_id res chain seq x y z
N MET A 1 6.44 -16.00 21.86
CA MET A 1 7.31 -14.94 21.28
C MET A 1 7.26 -15.14 19.79
N LYS A 2 6.89 -14.10 19.01
CA LYS A 2 6.89 -14.17 17.56
C LYS A 2 8.33 -14.01 17.03
N ASN A 3 8.59 -14.60 15.89
CA ASN A 3 9.84 -14.37 15.18
C ASN A 3 9.81 -13.01 14.47
N LEU A 4 10.97 -12.42 14.21
CA LEU A 4 11.08 -11.19 13.43
C LEU A 4 11.13 -11.54 11.93
N LEU A 5 10.19 -11.00 11.15
CA LEU A 5 10.28 -10.98 9.68
C LEU A 5 10.81 -9.60 9.26
N PHE A 6 12.12 -9.52 9.05
CA PHE A 6 12.77 -8.27 8.67
C PHE A 6 12.84 -8.14 7.14
N ILE A 7 12.36 -7.02 6.63
CA ILE A 7 12.43 -6.65 5.21
C ILE A 7 13.56 -5.62 5.05
N SER A 8 14.71 -6.06 4.56
CA SER A 8 15.82 -5.17 4.20
C SER A 8 15.48 -4.31 2.99
N GLU A 9 16.26 -3.26 2.74
CA GLU A 9 16.10 -2.40 1.55
C GLU A 9 16.14 -3.21 0.26
N ASP A 10 17.10 -4.12 0.11
CA ASP A 10 17.21 -4.97 -1.08
C ASP A 10 16.01 -5.90 -1.23
N LYS A 11 15.53 -6.47 -0.12
CA LYS A 11 14.31 -7.30 -0.12
C LYS A 11 13.08 -6.49 -0.51
N GLU A 12 12.93 -5.28 0.01
CA GLU A 12 11.83 -4.39 -0.35
C GLU A 12 11.86 -4.07 -1.86
N ARG A 13 13.04 -3.71 -2.41
CA ARG A 13 13.20 -3.49 -3.85
C ARG A 13 12.78 -4.70 -4.68
N ALA A 14 13.17 -5.91 -4.25
CA ALA A 14 12.76 -7.14 -4.92
C ALA A 14 11.24 -7.34 -4.87
N LEU A 15 10.60 -7.09 -3.72
CA LEU A 15 9.15 -7.19 -3.56
C LEU A 15 8.41 -6.16 -4.44
N ILE A 16 8.93 -4.94 -4.57
CA ILE A 16 8.37 -3.91 -5.46
C ILE A 16 8.43 -4.36 -6.92
N GLN A 17 9.56 -4.92 -7.35
CA GLN A 17 9.72 -5.44 -8.71
C GLN A 17 8.76 -6.61 -8.98
N GLU A 18 8.60 -7.50 -8.02
CA GLU A 18 7.65 -8.60 -8.09
C GLU A 18 6.21 -8.09 -8.19
N LEU A 19 5.84 -7.08 -7.39
CA LEU A 19 4.52 -6.47 -7.43
C LEU A 19 4.26 -5.82 -8.80
N ALA A 20 5.22 -5.06 -9.32
CA ALA A 20 5.14 -4.47 -10.66
C ALA A 20 4.95 -5.54 -11.75
N TYR A 21 5.67 -6.65 -11.66
CA TYR A 21 5.50 -7.78 -12.57
C TYR A 21 4.10 -8.38 -12.48
N LYS A 22 3.63 -8.65 -11.25
CA LYS A 22 2.27 -9.16 -11.01
C LYS A 22 1.19 -8.23 -11.54
N MET A 23 1.35 -6.91 -11.37
CA MET A 23 0.42 -5.92 -11.90
C MET A 23 0.35 -5.95 -13.43
N LYS A 24 1.50 -6.09 -14.10
CA LYS A 24 1.57 -6.23 -15.57
C LYS A 24 0.91 -7.54 -16.03
N MET A 25 1.19 -8.65 -15.35
CA MET A 25 0.68 -9.97 -15.72
C MET A 25 -0.81 -10.15 -15.42
N ALA A 26 -1.34 -9.45 -14.42
CA ALA A 26 -2.77 -9.46 -14.08
C ALA A 26 -3.62 -8.67 -15.08
N GLU A 27 -2.98 -7.99 -16.06
CA GLU A 27 -3.65 -7.17 -17.07
C GLU A 27 -4.67 -6.20 -16.44
N LEU A 28 -4.31 -5.64 -15.26
CA LEU A 28 -5.17 -4.64 -14.64
C LEU A 28 -5.42 -3.50 -15.63
N PRO A 29 -6.66 -3.06 -15.80
CA PRO A 29 -7.01 -2.02 -16.75
C PRO A 29 -6.61 -0.63 -16.22
N ILE A 30 -5.35 -0.48 -15.79
CA ILE A 30 -4.78 0.76 -15.26
C ILE A 30 -3.95 1.48 -16.31
N HIS A 31 -4.14 2.78 -16.39
CA HIS A 31 -3.39 3.64 -17.32
C HIS A 31 -3.08 4.99 -16.66
N PRO A 32 -1.90 5.60 -16.88
CA PRO A 32 -1.51 6.87 -16.24
C PRO A 32 -2.51 8.02 -16.42
N LYS A 33 -3.32 7.99 -17.48
CA LYS A 33 -4.29 9.05 -17.79
C LYS A 33 -5.56 8.99 -16.94
N ASP A 34 -5.96 7.79 -16.51
CA ASP A 34 -7.24 7.56 -15.82
C ASP A 34 -7.07 6.98 -14.42
N THR A 35 -5.84 6.67 -14.02
CA THR A 35 -5.53 5.97 -12.77
C THR A 35 -4.63 6.81 -11.86
N CYS A 36 -4.98 6.89 -10.59
CA CYS A 36 -4.16 7.46 -9.54
C CYS A 36 -3.71 6.38 -8.54
N PHE A 37 -2.44 6.41 -8.16
CA PHE A 37 -1.90 5.59 -7.10
C PHE A 37 -2.05 6.32 -5.77
N LEU A 38 -2.64 5.66 -4.78
CA LEU A 38 -2.79 6.17 -3.43
C LEU A 38 -1.79 5.47 -2.51
N SER A 39 -0.79 6.20 -2.08
CA SER A 39 0.15 5.74 -1.06
C SER A 39 -0.51 5.82 0.31
N VAL A 40 -0.73 4.68 0.96
CA VAL A 40 -1.41 4.61 2.27
C VAL A 40 -0.36 4.60 3.38
N ALA A 41 -0.26 5.72 4.12
CA ALA A 41 0.61 5.88 5.29
C ALA A 41 -0.15 5.42 6.57
N PRO A 42 0.54 5.19 7.71
CA PRO A 42 1.78 5.83 8.16
C PRO A 42 3.07 5.12 7.77
N ASP A 43 3.01 4.06 7.02
CA ASP A 43 4.23 3.43 6.55
C ASP A 43 4.88 4.21 5.38
N TYR A 44 6.13 3.93 5.06
CA TYR A 44 6.86 4.57 3.96
C TYR A 44 6.43 4.04 2.58
N SER A 45 5.17 3.65 2.42
CA SER A 45 4.59 3.20 1.16
C SER A 45 4.77 4.20 0.01
N GLY A 46 5.05 5.47 0.33
CA GLY A 46 5.38 6.49 -0.65
C GLY A 46 6.58 6.13 -1.54
N ILE A 47 7.64 5.55 -0.98
CA ILE A 47 8.81 5.11 -1.74
C ILE A 47 8.43 3.94 -2.66
N ALA A 48 7.75 2.94 -2.11
CA ALA A 48 7.28 1.79 -2.87
C ALA A 48 6.34 2.23 -4.01
N THR A 49 5.42 3.15 -3.72
CA THR A 49 4.47 3.69 -4.71
C THR A 49 5.18 4.44 -5.83
N GLN A 50 6.20 5.26 -5.52
CA GLN A 50 7.00 5.96 -6.53
C GLN A 50 7.75 4.97 -7.44
N ILE A 51 8.41 3.97 -6.87
CA ILE A 51 9.15 2.97 -7.64
C ILE A 51 8.19 2.16 -8.53
N LEU A 52 7.02 1.78 -7.99
CA LEU A 52 5.98 1.11 -8.77
C LEU A 52 5.48 1.96 -9.93
N SER A 53 5.19 3.24 -9.69
CA SER A 53 4.76 4.17 -10.73
C SER A 53 5.78 4.24 -11.86
N HIS A 54 7.07 4.36 -11.54
CA HIS A 54 8.15 4.34 -12.54
C HIS A 54 8.26 2.99 -13.26
N SER A 55 8.17 1.88 -12.54
CA SER A 55 8.30 0.53 -13.11
C SER A 55 7.14 0.17 -14.04
N LEU A 56 5.99 0.78 -13.85
CA LEU A 56 4.77 0.56 -14.63
C LEU A 56 4.55 1.63 -15.70
N SER A 57 5.37 2.70 -15.70
CA SER A 57 5.23 3.79 -16.66
C SER A 57 5.28 3.29 -18.10
N MET A 58 4.43 3.87 -18.93
CA MET A 58 4.37 3.59 -20.36
C MET A 58 4.94 4.78 -21.14
N GLU A 59 5.96 4.54 -21.95
CA GLU A 59 6.62 5.52 -22.80
C GLU A 59 7.14 6.75 -22.03
N LYS A 60 6.34 7.80 -21.86
CA LYS A 60 6.70 9.03 -21.14
C LYS A 60 5.67 9.41 -20.08
N GLU A 61 4.65 8.59 -19.89
CA GLU A 61 3.56 8.87 -18.95
C GLU A 61 3.79 8.12 -17.64
N ILE A 62 3.78 8.84 -16.53
CA ILE A 62 3.97 8.32 -15.17
C ILE A 62 2.62 8.41 -14.46
N PHE A 63 2.29 7.39 -13.65
CA PHE A 63 1.09 7.42 -12.82
C PHE A 63 1.16 8.57 -11.81
N ASN A 64 0.04 9.25 -11.62
CA ASN A 64 -0.12 10.23 -10.55
C ASN A 64 -0.14 9.53 -9.20
N ILE A 65 0.45 10.17 -8.20
CA ILE A 65 0.54 9.65 -6.84
C ILE A 65 -0.03 10.69 -5.88
N GLU A 66 -0.97 10.25 -5.06
CA GLU A 66 -1.50 11.00 -3.92
C GLU A 66 -1.20 10.23 -2.63
N SER A 67 -1.10 10.93 -1.52
CA SER A 67 -0.82 10.31 -0.22
C SER A 67 -2.05 10.37 0.67
N VAL A 68 -2.29 9.26 1.36
CA VAL A 68 -3.36 9.11 2.34
C VAL A 68 -2.70 8.80 3.68
N ASN A 69 -2.73 9.74 4.60
CA ASN A 69 -2.22 9.53 5.95
C ASN A 69 -3.30 8.88 6.80
N VAL A 70 -3.05 7.68 7.28
CA VAL A 70 -3.95 6.99 8.21
C VAL A 70 -3.56 7.36 9.64
N PRO A 71 -4.50 7.81 10.48
CA PRO A 71 -4.18 8.17 11.86
C PRO A 71 -3.74 6.94 12.65
N TYR A 72 -2.90 7.16 13.65
CA TYR A 72 -2.61 6.13 14.64
C TYR A 72 -3.88 5.74 15.40
N PRO A 73 -3.94 4.52 15.99
CA PRO A 73 -5.15 3.99 16.64
C PRO A 73 -5.79 4.90 17.69
N ASP A 74 -5.00 5.78 18.31
CA ASP A 74 -5.43 6.69 19.39
C ASP A 74 -5.87 8.08 18.90
N GLU A 75 -5.79 8.36 17.61
CA GLU A 75 -6.16 9.65 17.03
C GLU A 75 -7.64 9.67 16.60
N ASP A 76 -8.24 10.88 16.57
CA ASP A 76 -9.64 11.04 16.15
C ASP A 76 -9.82 10.71 14.65
N LYS A 77 -10.32 9.53 14.39
CA LYS A 77 -10.58 9.04 13.03
C LYS A 77 -11.64 9.86 12.27
N ARG A 78 -12.48 10.62 12.95
CA ARG A 78 -13.58 11.34 12.28
C ARG A 78 -13.06 12.49 11.43
N GLU A 79 -12.11 13.26 11.95
CA GLU A 79 -11.49 14.35 11.22
C GLU A 79 -10.78 13.82 9.98
N TYR A 80 -9.97 12.77 10.18
CA TYR A 80 -9.29 12.08 9.10
C TYR A 80 -10.23 11.58 8.00
N LEU A 81 -11.30 10.86 8.37
CA LEU A 81 -12.26 10.32 7.39
C LEU A 81 -12.98 11.43 6.62
N THR A 82 -13.24 12.57 7.28
CA THR A 82 -13.82 13.75 6.66
C THR A 82 -12.86 14.36 5.64
N GLU A 83 -11.60 14.56 6.01
CA GLU A 83 -10.57 15.09 5.13
C GLU A 83 -10.32 14.15 3.95
N PHE A 84 -10.16 12.87 4.21
CA PHE A 84 -10.00 11.87 3.16
C PHE A 84 -11.17 11.90 2.16
N THR A 85 -12.40 11.91 2.66
CA THR A 85 -13.60 11.97 1.80
C THR A 85 -13.59 13.21 0.93
N GLN A 86 -13.25 14.37 1.49
CA GLN A 86 -13.16 15.64 0.73
C GLN A 86 -12.08 15.59 -0.35
N ASN A 87 -10.92 15.03 -0.04
CA ASN A 87 -9.82 14.88 -1.00
C ASN A 87 -10.19 13.88 -2.09
N PHE A 88 -10.78 12.74 -1.74
CA PHE A 88 -11.25 11.74 -2.69
C PHE A 88 -12.29 12.33 -3.66
N MET A 89 -13.24 13.14 -3.18
CA MET A 89 -14.21 13.83 -4.02
C MET A 89 -13.57 14.80 -5.04
N LYS A 90 -12.36 15.31 -4.77
CA LYS A 90 -11.59 16.09 -5.74
C LYS A 90 -10.86 15.18 -6.73
N TRP A 91 -10.27 14.08 -6.25
CA TRP A 91 -9.49 13.16 -7.07
C TRP A 91 -10.36 12.43 -8.09
N GLN A 92 -11.54 11.95 -7.69
CA GLN A 92 -12.47 11.26 -8.60
C GLN A 92 -12.98 12.10 -9.77
N ARG A 93 -12.76 13.43 -9.76
CA ARG A 93 -13.04 14.30 -10.91
C ARG A 93 -11.95 14.24 -11.98
N ARG A 94 -10.81 13.63 -11.65
CA ARG A 94 -9.62 13.55 -12.51
C ARG A 94 -9.31 12.13 -12.94
N TRP A 95 -9.62 11.17 -12.07
CA TRP A 95 -9.28 9.78 -12.29
C TRP A 95 -10.49 8.88 -12.01
N ASP A 96 -10.66 7.87 -12.87
CA ASP A 96 -11.74 6.90 -12.77
C ASP A 96 -11.32 5.64 -12.00
N LYS A 97 -10.00 5.46 -11.82
CA LYS A 97 -9.40 4.29 -11.18
C LYS A 97 -8.40 4.67 -10.13
N PHE A 98 -8.35 3.88 -9.07
CA PHE A 98 -7.43 4.09 -7.96
C PHE A 98 -6.77 2.78 -7.56
N VAL A 99 -5.46 2.85 -7.28
CA VAL A 99 -4.70 1.73 -6.73
C VAL A 99 -4.15 2.14 -5.37
N LEU A 100 -4.70 1.58 -4.29
CA LEU A 100 -4.17 1.77 -2.95
C LEU A 100 -2.94 0.88 -2.77
N ILE A 101 -1.85 1.48 -2.33
CA ILE A 101 -0.58 0.77 -2.12
C ILE A 101 -0.17 0.93 -0.67
N GLN A 102 0.08 -0.19 -0.01
CA GLN A 102 0.58 -0.25 1.36
C GLN A 102 1.75 -1.24 1.45
N SER A 103 2.80 -0.88 2.20
CA SER A 103 3.97 -1.76 2.35
C SER A 103 3.63 -3.01 3.16
N GLY A 104 2.99 -2.85 4.30
CA GLY A 104 2.61 -3.96 5.18
C GLY A 104 1.14 -3.97 5.58
N VAL A 105 0.44 -5.05 5.32
CA VAL A 105 -0.96 -5.25 5.71
C VAL A 105 -1.05 -6.38 6.73
N VAL A 106 -1.31 -6.04 8.00
CA VAL A 106 -1.47 -7.03 9.09
C VAL A 106 -2.93 -7.44 9.21
N TRP A 107 -3.81 -6.52 9.56
CA TRP A 107 -5.25 -6.79 9.73
C TRP A 107 -6.08 -6.29 8.55
N GLY A 108 -5.62 -5.25 7.87
CA GLY A 108 -6.25 -4.67 6.69
C GLY A 108 -7.45 -3.77 6.96
N ASP A 109 -7.72 -3.43 8.23
CA ASP A 109 -8.91 -2.65 8.60
C ASP A 109 -8.89 -1.26 7.95
N ASN A 110 -7.73 -0.61 7.87
CA ASN A 110 -7.60 0.71 7.23
C ASN A 110 -7.89 0.65 5.72
N LEU A 111 -7.31 -0.33 5.02
CA LEU A 111 -7.60 -0.50 3.59
C LEU A 111 -9.07 -0.81 3.34
N MET A 112 -9.68 -1.65 4.17
CA MET A 112 -11.10 -1.97 4.08
C MET A 112 -11.96 -0.72 4.27
N GLU A 113 -11.63 0.13 5.24
CA GLU A 113 -12.36 1.36 5.51
C GLU A 113 -12.24 2.36 4.33
N LEU A 114 -11.02 2.57 3.82
CA LEU A 114 -10.78 3.42 2.65
C LEU A 114 -11.52 2.91 1.42
N CYS A 115 -11.43 1.64 1.10
CA CYS A 115 -12.14 1.04 -0.02
C CYS A 115 -13.65 1.20 0.11
N ASN A 116 -14.21 1.02 1.32
CA ASN A 116 -15.63 1.20 1.56
C ASN A 116 -16.09 2.65 1.33
N ILE A 117 -15.31 3.63 1.79
CA ILE A 117 -15.62 5.06 1.57
C ILE A 117 -15.58 5.37 0.08
N MET A 118 -14.51 4.96 -0.60
CA MET A 118 -14.33 5.24 -2.02
C MET A 118 -15.43 4.58 -2.87
N THR A 119 -15.76 3.33 -2.59
CA THR A 119 -16.82 2.60 -3.31
C THR A 119 -18.20 3.25 -3.11
N ARG A 120 -18.49 3.74 -1.90
CA ARG A 120 -19.78 4.41 -1.62
C ARG A 120 -19.86 5.81 -2.22
N ALA A 121 -18.74 6.51 -2.32
CA ALA A 121 -18.69 7.89 -2.79
C ALA A 121 -18.67 8.01 -4.31
N SER A 122 -18.29 6.96 -5.03
CA SER A 122 -18.12 7.02 -6.48
C SER A 122 -18.36 5.68 -7.17
N GLY A 123 -18.47 5.71 -8.50
CA GLY A 123 -18.40 4.50 -9.33
C GLY A 123 -16.98 4.15 -9.78
N ALA A 124 -15.93 4.69 -9.12
CA ALA A 124 -14.54 4.45 -9.49
C ALA A 124 -14.15 2.97 -9.27
N GLU A 125 -13.28 2.49 -10.12
CA GLU A 125 -12.66 1.18 -9.93
C GLU A 125 -11.52 1.29 -8.92
N ILE A 126 -11.51 0.40 -7.91
CA ILE A 126 -10.57 0.45 -6.80
C ILE A 126 -9.84 -0.88 -6.71
N TYR A 127 -8.52 -0.79 -6.71
CA TYR A 127 -7.62 -1.91 -6.51
C TYR A 127 -6.78 -1.67 -5.26
N ALA A 128 -6.37 -2.74 -4.59
CA ALA A 128 -5.44 -2.67 -3.47
C ALA A 128 -4.25 -3.59 -3.74
N ALA A 129 -3.06 -3.09 -3.43
CA ALA A 129 -1.82 -3.82 -3.59
C ALA A 129 -0.93 -3.65 -2.35
N ALA A 130 -0.22 -4.71 -1.96
CA ALA A 130 0.69 -4.70 -0.82
C ALA A 130 2.01 -5.39 -1.13
N LEU A 131 3.10 -4.92 -0.52
CA LEU A 131 4.36 -5.66 -0.57
C LEU A 131 4.28 -6.91 0.31
N CYS A 132 3.76 -6.76 1.53
CA CYS A 132 3.57 -7.86 2.47
C CYS A 132 2.13 -7.86 2.99
N GLU A 133 1.47 -9.02 2.96
CA GLU A 133 0.14 -9.19 3.53
C GLU A 133 0.10 -10.40 4.46
N SER A 134 -0.47 -10.20 5.65
CA SER A 134 -0.73 -11.29 6.57
C SER A 134 -1.78 -12.27 6.01
N GLN A 135 -1.54 -13.56 6.19
CA GLN A 135 -2.54 -14.59 5.87
C GLN A 135 -3.82 -14.42 6.70
N HIS A 136 -3.73 -13.76 7.87
CA HIS A 136 -4.84 -13.49 8.77
C HIS A 136 -5.51 -12.14 8.55
N SER A 137 -5.06 -11.36 7.55
CA SER A 137 -5.72 -10.10 7.19
C SER A 137 -7.19 -10.32 6.79
N ARG A 138 -8.07 -9.49 7.33
CA ARG A 138 -9.51 -9.49 7.03
C ARG A 138 -9.81 -8.89 5.67
N PHE A 139 -8.99 -7.96 5.24
CA PHE A 139 -9.02 -7.39 3.90
C PHE A 139 -7.97 -8.10 3.04
N LYS A 140 -8.36 -8.54 1.85
CA LYS A 140 -7.45 -9.17 0.90
C LYS A 140 -7.16 -8.21 -0.24
N CYS A 141 -5.87 -7.87 -0.39
CA CYS A 141 -5.42 -7.08 -1.52
C CYS A 141 -5.58 -7.86 -2.83
N ASN A 142 -5.83 -7.14 -3.91
CA ASN A 142 -5.90 -7.74 -5.25
C ASN A 142 -4.56 -8.35 -5.67
N LEU A 143 -3.46 -7.69 -5.26
CA LEU A 143 -2.10 -8.12 -5.57
C LEU A 143 -1.19 -8.00 -4.35
N VAL A 144 -0.40 -9.03 -4.10
CA VAL A 144 0.53 -9.10 -2.99
C VAL A 144 1.84 -9.74 -3.45
N SER A 145 2.98 -9.17 -3.04
CA SER A 145 4.29 -9.77 -3.33
C SER A 145 4.60 -10.91 -2.36
N LEU A 146 4.41 -10.69 -1.07
CA LEU A 146 4.73 -11.67 -0.03
C LEU A 146 3.56 -11.86 0.94
N HIS A 147 3.11 -13.11 1.08
CA HIS A 147 2.23 -13.49 2.19
C HIS A 147 3.04 -14.00 3.37
N TYR A 148 2.66 -13.62 4.59
CA TYR A 148 3.29 -14.08 5.82
C TYR A 148 2.26 -14.43 6.89
N ASP A 149 2.69 -15.22 7.88
CA ASP A 149 1.85 -15.61 9.01
C ASP A 149 2.10 -14.64 10.18
N SER A 150 1.16 -13.74 10.43
CA SER A 150 1.27 -12.75 11.53
C SER A 150 1.12 -13.34 12.93
N ASP A 151 0.73 -14.62 13.06
CA ASP A 151 0.75 -15.31 14.35
C ASP A 151 2.15 -15.81 14.72
N GLN A 152 2.98 -16.07 13.69
CA GLN A 152 4.35 -16.54 13.86
C GLN A 152 5.39 -15.43 13.75
N PHE A 153 5.11 -14.36 12.99
CA PHE A 153 6.06 -13.31 12.66
C PHE A 153 5.53 -11.92 12.96
N ASP A 154 6.39 -11.08 13.51
CA ASP A 154 6.23 -9.63 13.54
C ASP A 154 6.98 -9.04 12.34
N LEU A 155 6.25 -8.32 11.46
CA LEU A 155 6.79 -7.71 10.24
C LEU A 155 7.45 -6.38 10.58
N HIS A 156 8.70 -6.21 10.14
CA HIS A 156 9.43 -4.95 10.24
C HIS A 156 10.17 -4.64 8.94
N PHE A 157 10.06 -3.38 8.50
CA PHE A 157 10.82 -2.88 7.38
C PHE A 157 12.09 -2.15 7.86
N TRP A 158 13.12 -2.09 7.03
CA TRP A 158 14.42 -1.48 7.33
C TRP A 158 14.29 0.00 7.75
N TRP A 159 13.31 0.73 7.28
CA TRP A 159 13.05 2.13 7.59
C TRP A 159 12.26 2.35 8.90
N GLU A 160 11.70 1.32 9.52
CA GLU A 160 10.98 1.42 10.79
C GLU A 160 11.92 1.56 12.01
N GLN A 161 13.24 1.65 11.76
CA GLN A 161 14.22 1.64 12.85
C GLN A 161 14.90 2.96 13.09
N PRO A 162 14.49 3.72 14.10
CA PRO A 162 15.35 4.77 14.63
C PRO A 162 16.37 4.31 15.68
N ASN A 163 16.15 3.24 16.43
CA ASN A 163 16.96 3.03 17.64
C ASN A 163 17.13 1.58 18.16
N ILE A 164 17.01 0.55 17.35
CA ILE A 164 17.27 -0.80 17.85
C ILE A 164 18.60 -1.33 17.30
N HIS A 165 19.61 -1.41 18.17
CA HIS A 165 20.79 -2.25 17.92
C HIS A 165 20.32 -3.71 17.86
N TYR A 166 20.07 -4.23 16.67
CA TYR A 166 19.94 -5.67 16.52
C TYR A 166 21.33 -6.30 16.70
N PRO A 167 21.46 -7.31 17.55
CA PRO A 167 22.65 -8.15 17.49
C PRO A 167 22.71 -8.76 16.10
N CYS A 168 23.82 -8.53 15.39
CA CYS A 168 24.10 -9.10 14.09
C CYS A 168 24.23 -10.63 14.17
N ASN A 169 23.10 -11.32 14.28
CA ASN A 169 22.99 -12.75 14.05
C ASN A 169 21.93 -12.95 12.96
N LEU A 170 22.32 -12.51 11.76
CA LEU A 170 21.58 -12.82 10.55
C LEU A 170 22.16 -14.13 9.99
N LEU A 171 21.32 -15.14 9.95
CA LEU A 171 21.51 -16.33 9.12
C LEU A 171 21.28 -15.99 7.65
#